data_cd8bdfa8fc21f29b7cfb344813da3ea8
#
_entry.id   cd8bdfa8fc21f29b7cfb344813da3ea8
#
_cell.length_a   1.000
_cell.length_b   1.000
_cell.length_c   1.000
_cell.angle_alpha   90.00
_cell.angle_beta   90.00
_cell.angle_gamma   90.00
#
_symmetry.space_group_name_H-M   'P 1'
#
loop_
_entity.id
_entity.type
_entity.pdbx_description
1 polymer ?
#
loop_
_entity_poly.entity_id
_entity_poly.type
_entity_poly.pdbx_seq_one_letter_code
_entity_poly.pdbx_strand_id
1 'polypeptide(L)'
;VAEAVDDAGRPVSQPRAFRTVIPERFLAYVFDDVHTPIGDLMQAREAAVKQFEEVLDPATRVAVYSTSGQTKLEFTDDHDAVVEALLSVRRWSADEPGNDCPPLTYYWATLIAVNEDRQAFDAAVAMLMQCFPNIDPGTANQMARSLSYAKLAQGQRESRMGLSIISDVARRMAAMPGSVGPVVSNLAP
;
A
#
# COMPACT_ATOMS: atom_id res chain seq x y z
N VAL A 1 29.51 -7.21 -44.86
CA VAL A 1 29.51 -6.34 -43.67
C VAL A 1 30.91 -6.37 -43.14
N ALA A 2 31.66 -5.24 -43.28
CA ALA A 2 33.05 -5.16 -42.84
C ALA A 2 33.09 -4.92 -41.32
N GLU A 3 33.71 -5.82 -40.53
CA GLU A 3 34.02 -5.61 -39.13
C GLU A 3 35.12 -4.55 -39.00
N ALA A 4 34.85 -3.56 -38.13
CA ALA A 4 35.87 -2.55 -37.81
C ALA A 4 36.93 -3.18 -36.91
N VAL A 5 38.21 -3.10 -37.35
CA VAL A 5 39.38 -3.57 -36.59
C VAL A 5 40.25 -2.36 -36.20
N ASP A 6 40.92 -2.44 -35.03
CA ASP A 6 41.90 -1.43 -34.61
C ASP A 6 43.21 -1.55 -35.40
N ASP A 7 44.11 -0.59 -35.21
CA ASP A 7 45.43 -0.58 -35.90
C ASP A 7 46.31 -1.79 -35.58
N ALA A 8 45.89 -2.66 -34.63
CA ALA A 8 46.54 -3.90 -34.28
C ALA A 8 45.78 -5.14 -34.80
N GLY A 9 44.76 -4.97 -35.65
CA GLY A 9 43.96 -6.05 -36.24
C GLY A 9 42.97 -6.72 -35.29
N ARG A 10 42.66 -6.12 -34.15
CA ARG A 10 41.73 -6.66 -33.18
C ARG A 10 40.30 -6.16 -33.44
N PRO A 11 39.28 -6.99 -33.34
CA PRO A 11 37.89 -6.55 -33.51
C PRO A 11 37.57 -5.50 -32.44
N VAL A 12 37.24 -4.29 -32.89
CA VAL A 12 36.75 -3.25 -32.00
C VAL A 12 35.31 -3.56 -31.68
N SER A 13 35.04 -3.93 -30.44
CA SER A 13 33.67 -4.06 -29.93
C SER A 13 33.01 -2.69 -30.08
N GLN A 14 32.13 -2.55 -31.06
CA GLN A 14 31.32 -1.35 -31.19
C GLN A 14 30.53 -1.19 -29.86
N PRO A 15 30.53 0.01 -29.24
CA PRO A 15 29.71 0.25 -28.10
C PRO A 15 28.26 -0.10 -28.51
N ARG A 16 27.63 -1.05 -27.81
CA ARG A 16 26.21 -1.34 -27.99
C ARG A 16 25.50 0.00 -27.88
N ALA A 17 24.96 0.49 -28.99
CA ALA A 17 24.09 1.65 -28.97
C ALA A 17 22.96 1.33 -28.02
N PHE A 18 22.96 1.96 -26.85
CA PHE A 18 21.84 1.90 -25.93
C PHE A 18 20.65 2.46 -26.69
N ARG A 19 19.81 1.58 -27.18
CA ARG A 19 18.56 1.98 -27.78
C ARG A 19 17.73 2.55 -26.63
N THR A 20 17.72 3.87 -26.49
CA THR A 20 16.86 4.55 -25.55
C THR A 20 15.43 4.30 -26.00
N VAL A 21 14.76 3.31 -25.39
CA VAL A 21 13.36 3.04 -25.64
C VAL A 21 12.60 4.19 -24.99
N ILE A 22 11.88 4.97 -25.81
CA ILE A 22 11.01 6.03 -25.28
C ILE A 22 9.83 5.32 -24.59
N PRO A 23 9.58 5.58 -23.31
CA PRO A 23 8.47 4.95 -22.62
C PRO A 23 7.14 5.41 -23.23
N GLU A 24 6.30 4.44 -23.60
CA GLU A 24 4.96 4.69 -24.18
C GLU A 24 3.85 4.39 -23.20
N ARG A 25 4.14 3.60 -22.16
CA ARG A 25 3.15 3.12 -21.18
C ARG A 25 3.69 3.24 -19.75
N PHE A 26 2.83 3.70 -18.86
CA PHE A 26 3.13 3.79 -17.43
C PHE A 26 2.06 3.02 -16.65
N LEU A 27 2.51 2.18 -15.71
CA LEU A 27 1.66 1.37 -14.86
C LEU A 27 2.09 1.59 -13.40
N ALA A 28 1.14 1.90 -12.52
CA ALA A 28 1.40 2.03 -11.09
C ALA A 28 0.57 1.01 -10.31
N TYR A 29 1.22 0.13 -9.56
CA TYR A 29 0.60 -0.72 -8.56
C TYR A 29 0.53 0.03 -7.24
N VAL A 30 -0.68 0.13 -6.67
CA VAL A 30 -0.89 0.76 -5.36
C VAL A 30 -1.62 -0.24 -4.46
N PHE A 31 -0.98 -0.64 -3.38
CA PHE A 31 -1.53 -1.59 -2.41
C PHE A 31 -2.03 -0.88 -1.16
N ASP A 32 -3.24 -1.18 -0.72
CA ASP A 32 -3.69 -0.80 0.62
C ASP A 32 -3.19 -1.85 1.63
N ASP A 33 -1.98 -1.64 2.11
CA ASP A 33 -1.32 -2.54 3.08
C ASP A 33 -1.72 -2.24 4.53
N VAL A 34 -2.51 -1.19 4.75
CA VAL A 34 -3.02 -0.79 6.06
C VAL A 34 -4.34 -1.50 6.40
N HIS A 35 -5.30 -1.49 5.46
CA HIS A 35 -6.65 -1.97 5.74
C HIS A 35 -6.93 -3.36 5.15
N THR A 36 -6.14 -3.81 4.17
CA THR A 36 -6.37 -5.11 3.52
C THR A 36 -5.96 -6.26 4.46
N PRO A 37 -6.81 -7.29 4.63
CA PRO A 37 -6.45 -8.50 5.34
C PRO A 37 -5.21 -9.16 4.74
N ILE A 38 -4.38 -9.81 5.58
CA ILE A 38 -3.09 -10.37 5.13
C ILE A 38 -3.23 -11.39 4.01
N GLY A 39 -4.28 -12.23 4.06
CA GLY A 39 -4.55 -13.23 3.01
C GLY A 39 -4.86 -12.59 1.65
N ASP A 40 -5.71 -11.56 1.66
CA ASP A 40 -6.10 -10.83 0.45
C ASP A 40 -4.93 -10.03 -0.12
N LEU A 41 -4.12 -9.41 0.76
CA LEU A 41 -2.91 -8.70 0.34
C LEU A 41 -1.89 -9.63 -0.33
N MET A 42 -1.72 -10.84 0.20
CA MET A 42 -0.85 -11.86 -0.41
C MET A 42 -1.35 -12.27 -1.79
N GLN A 43 -2.66 -12.53 -1.93
CA GLN A 43 -3.27 -12.87 -3.22
C GLN A 43 -3.14 -11.72 -4.23
N ALA A 44 -3.43 -10.48 -3.81
CA ALA A 44 -3.27 -9.29 -4.65
C ALA A 44 -1.83 -9.12 -5.15
N ARG A 45 -0.86 -9.36 -4.28
CA ARG A 45 0.56 -9.31 -4.60
C ARG A 45 0.96 -10.37 -5.64
N GLU A 46 0.53 -11.62 -5.45
CA GLU A 46 0.79 -12.71 -6.38
C GLU A 46 0.13 -12.45 -7.74
N ALA A 47 -1.11 -11.96 -7.74
CA ALA A 47 -1.81 -11.57 -8.96
C ALA A 47 -1.09 -10.42 -9.70
N ALA A 48 -0.56 -9.44 -8.97
CA ALA A 48 0.20 -8.35 -9.55
C ALA A 48 1.51 -8.81 -10.19
N VAL A 49 2.25 -9.72 -9.56
CA VAL A 49 3.46 -10.34 -10.16
C VAL A 49 3.10 -11.05 -11.46
N LYS A 50 2.08 -11.91 -11.43
CA LYS A 50 1.63 -12.63 -12.62
C LYS A 50 1.20 -11.69 -13.74
N GLN A 51 0.39 -10.67 -13.43
CA GLN A 51 -0.04 -9.66 -14.39
C GLN A 51 1.15 -8.90 -14.98
N PHE A 52 2.13 -8.56 -14.16
CA PHE A 52 3.34 -7.87 -14.59
C PHE A 52 4.15 -8.72 -15.58
N GLU A 53 4.32 -10.01 -15.30
CA GLU A 53 5.01 -10.96 -16.19
C GLU A 53 4.29 -11.13 -17.54
N GLU A 54 2.96 -11.03 -17.57
CA GLU A 54 2.15 -11.11 -18.80
C GLU A 54 2.23 -9.83 -19.66
N VAL A 55 2.54 -8.68 -19.06
CA VAL A 55 2.52 -7.34 -19.70
C VAL A 55 3.93 -6.84 -20.03
N LEU A 56 4.94 -7.69 -20.00
CA LEU A 56 6.33 -7.35 -20.27
C LEU A 56 6.52 -6.73 -21.66
N ASP A 57 6.57 -5.39 -21.70
CA ASP A 57 6.91 -4.59 -22.85
C ASP A 57 8.07 -3.65 -22.45
N PRO A 58 9.19 -3.63 -23.20
CA PRO A 58 10.32 -2.72 -22.94
C PRO A 58 9.96 -1.24 -22.92
N ALA A 59 8.83 -0.85 -23.55
CA ALA A 59 8.31 0.51 -23.53
C ALA A 59 7.44 0.82 -22.29
N THR A 60 7.22 -0.15 -21.41
CA THR A 60 6.44 0.03 -20.19
C THR A 60 7.34 0.40 -19.00
N ARG A 61 6.96 1.41 -18.25
CA ARG A 61 7.56 1.78 -16.96
C ARG A 61 6.57 1.43 -15.86
N VAL A 62 7.08 0.79 -14.80
CA VAL A 62 6.25 0.32 -13.70
C VAL A 62 6.71 0.96 -12.39
N ALA A 63 5.74 1.35 -11.57
CA ALA A 63 5.96 1.83 -10.22
C ALA A 63 5.15 0.99 -9.22
N VAL A 64 5.64 0.87 -7.99
CA VAL A 64 4.96 0.14 -6.91
C VAL A 64 4.90 1.01 -5.66
N TYR A 65 3.72 1.16 -5.09
CA TYR A 65 3.49 1.94 -3.88
C TYR A 65 2.58 1.18 -2.92
N SER A 66 2.75 1.44 -1.63
CA SER A 66 1.78 1.05 -0.61
C SER A 66 1.19 2.26 0.11
N THR A 67 -0.04 2.15 0.62
CA THR A 67 -0.72 3.26 1.31
C THR A 67 -0.08 3.62 2.63
N SER A 68 0.69 2.72 3.25
CA SER A 68 1.55 3.02 4.41
C SER A 68 2.82 3.79 4.04
N GLY A 69 3.21 3.80 2.77
CA GLY A 69 4.49 4.33 2.29
C GLY A 69 5.70 3.44 2.60
N GLN A 70 5.51 2.22 3.13
CA GLN A 70 6.62 1.29 3.42
C GLN A 70 7.24 0.72 2.15
N THR A 71 6.41 0.47 1.14
CA THR A 71 6.89 0.05 -0.19
C THR A 71 6.77 1.22 -1.14
N LYS A 72 7.90 1.60 -1.76
CA LYS A 72 7.97 2.67 -2.73
C LYS A 72 9.03 2.35 -3.78
N LEU A 73 8.58 2.10 -5.01
CA LEU A 73 9.43 2.02 -6.19
C LEU A 73 8.92 3.03 -7.22
N GLU A 74 9.77 3.95 -7.63
CA GLU A 74 9.48 4.91 -8.69
C GLU A 74 9.46 4.23 -10.07
N PHE A 75 8.89 4.90 -11.07
CA PHE A 75 8.76 4.34 -12.42
C PHE A 75 10.10 3.88 -13.00
N THR A 76 10.21 2.59 -13.26
CA THR A 76 11.41 1.93 -13.80
C THR A 76 11.04 0.90 -14.87
N ASP A 77 12.03 0.51 -15.69
CA ASP A 77 12.00 -0.63 -16.60
C ASP A 77 12.80 -1.82 -16.06
N ASP A 78 13.35 -1.70 -14.86
CA ASP A 78 14.07 -2.77 -14.20
C ASP A 78 13.06 -3.82 -13.68
N HIS A 79 12.98 -4.93 -14.41
CA HIS A 79 12.07 -6.04 -14.13
C HIS A 79 12.30 -6.62 -12.73
N ASP A 80 13.55 -6.85 -12.37
CA ASP A 80 13.90 -7.51 -11.12
C ASP A 80 13.55 -6.61 -9.93
N ALA A 81 13.79 -5.31 -10.05
CA ALA A 81 13.41 -4.32 -9.05
C ALA A 81 11.88 -4.24 -8.86
N VAL A 82 11.09 -4.36 -9.94
CA VAL A 82 9.63 -4.37 -9.86
C VAL A 82 9.13 -5.62 -9.14
N VAL A 83 9.62 -6.80 -9.50
CA VAL A 83 9.24 -8.07 -8.86
C VAL A 83 9.62 -8.05 -7.38
N GLU A 84 10.83 -7.59 -7.04
CA GLU A 84 11.25 -7.45 -5.64
C GLU A 84 10.34 -6.50 -4.87
N ALA A 85 10.00 -5.35 -5.43
CA ALA A 85 9.11 -4.39 -4.80
C ALA A 85 7.69 -4.97 -4.59
N LEU A 86 7.12 -5.66 -5.60
CA LEU A 86 5.83 -6.34 -5.47
C LEU A 86 5.86 -7.38 -4.36
N LEU A 87 6.91 -8.19 -4.29
CA LEU A 87 7.07 -9.23 -3.27
C LEU A 87 7.39 -8.66 -1.88
N SER A 88 7.89 -7.44 -1.79
CA SER A 88 8.21 -6.77 -0.52
C SER A 88 6.98 -6.20 0.17
N VAL A 89 5.85 -6.02 -0.53
CA VAL A 89 4.61 -5.48 0.07
C VAL A 89 4.15 -6.38 1.21
N ARG A 90 4.02 -5.80 2.39
CA ARG A 90 3.59 -6.50 3.61
C ARG A 90 2.53 -5.69 4.31
N ARG A 91 1.65 -6.36 5.03
CA ARG A 91 0.68 -5.67 5.86
C ARG A 91 1.43 -4.80 6.88
N TRP A 92 1.09 -3.53 6.87
CA TRP A 92 1.49 -2.59 7.89
C TRP A 92 0.37 -2.49 8.93
N SER A 93 0.69 -2.78 10.18
CA SER A 93 -0.24 -2.60 11.29
C SER A 93 0.51 -1.91 12.42
N ALA A 94 -0.04 -0.81 12.89
CA ALA A 94 0.43 -0.18 14.12
C ALA A 94 -0.01 -0.98 15.35
N ASP A 95 -1.01 -1.85 15.19
CA ASP A 95 -1.58 -2.67 16.23
C ASP A 95 -1.09 -4.12 16.08
N GLU A 96 -0.57 -4.71 17.14
CA GLU A 96 -0.27 -6.15 17.16
C GLU A 96 -1.58 -6.94 17.11
N PRO A 97 -1.72 -7.91 16.16
CA PRO A 97 -2.93 -8.72 16.10
C PRO A 97 -3.13 -9.50 17.39
N GLY A 98 -4.25 -9.28 18.06
CA GLY A 98 -4.67 -10.08 19.20
C GLY A 98 -4.51 -9.45 20.59
N ASN A 99 -3.93 -8.25 20.69
CA ASN A 99 -3.75 -7.57 21.97
C ASN A 99 -4.78 -6.46 22.26
N ASP A 100 -5.66 -6.17 21.30
CA ASP A 100 -6.67 -5.13 21.46
C ASP A 100 -7.81 -5.63 22.36
N CYS A 101 -7.89 -5.11 23.56
CA CYS A 101 -9.04 -5.35 24.40
C CYS A 101 -9.58 -4.03 24.97
N PRO A 102 -10.77 -3.61 24.55
CA PRO A 102 -11.68 -4.25 23.60
C PRO A 102 -11.23 -4.09 22.13
N PRO A 103 -11.60 -5.00 21.21
CA PRO A 103 -11.24 -4.92 19.80
C PRO A 103 -12.06 -3.84 19.09
N LEU A 104 -11.79 -2.58 19.39
CA LEU A 104 -12.49 -1.44 18.81
C LEU A 104 -12.05 -1.24 17.34
N THR A 105 -13.03 -1.37 16.42
CA THR A 105 -12.83 -0.98 15.03
C THR A 105 -12.96 0.54 14.85
N TYR A 106 -12.45 1.09 13.74
CA TYR A 106 -12.66 2.49 13.38
C TYR A 106 -14.15 2.87 13.32
N TYR A 107 -14.98 1.99 12.75
CA TYR A 107 -16.42 2.20 12.68
C TYR A 107 -17.04 2.29 14.08
N TRP A 108 -16.69 1.36 14.96
CA TRP A 108 -17.21 1.37 16.33
C TRP A 108 -16.75 2.60 17.12
N ALA A 109 -15.48 2.97 16.96
CA ALA A 109 -14.97 4.21 17.54
C ALA A 109 -15.70 5.45 17.03
N THR A 110 -16.11 5.46 15.76
CA THR A 110 -16.92 6.56 15.18
C THR A 110 -18.31 6.60 15.81
N LEU A 111 -18.97 5.45 16.01
CA LEU A 111 -20.27 5.41 16.70
C LEU A 111 -20.18 6.03 18.09
N ILE A 112 -19.13 5.71 18.84
CA ILE A 112 -18.95 6.19 20.21
C ILE A 112 -18.54 7.66 20.26
N ALA A 113 -17.51 8.04 19.49
CA ALA A 113 -16.85 9.33 19.63
C ALA A 113 -17.51 10.47 18.81
N VAL A 114 -18.21 10.13 17.72
CA VAL A 114 -18.83 11.09 16.82
C VAL A 114 -20.35 11.06 16.93
N ASN A 115 -20.95 9.87 16.90
CA ASN A 115 -22.40 9.72 16.92
C ASN A 115 -22.98 9.67 18.35
N GLU A 116 -22.11 9.62 19.35
CA GLU A 116 -22.50 9.53 20.78
C GLU A 116 -23.45 8.36 21.07
N ASP A 117 -23.28 7.26 20.30
CA ASP A 117 -24.12 6.07 20.41
C ASP A 117 -23.91 5.39 21.76
N ARG A 118 -24.95 5.44 22.58
CA ARG A 118 -24.91 4.94 23.92
C ARG A 118 -24.79 3.41 23.98
N GLN A 119 -25.46 2.71 23.07
CA GLN A 119 -25.42 1.25 23.02
C GLN A 119 -24.00 0.76 22.65
N ALA A 120 -23.36 1.40 21.64
CA ALA A 120 -21.99 1.10 21.27
C ALA A 120 -21.02 1.38 22.42
N PHE A 121 -21.24 2.48 23.14
CA PHE A 121 -20.42 2.84 24.29
C PHE A 121 -20.57 1.84 25.45
N ASP A 122 -21.81 1.50 25.84
CA ASP A 122 -22.09 0.56 26.93
C ASP A 122 -21.52 -0.83 26.60
N ALA A 123 -21.59 -1.26 25.34
CA ALA A 123 -20.98 -2.50 24.89
C ALA A 123 -19.44 -2.48 25.01
N ALA A 124 -18.79 -1.36 24.64
CA ALA A 124 -17.34 -1.22 24.79
C ALA A 124 -16.91 -1.25 26.26
N VAL A 125 -17.67 -0.62 27.15
CA VAL A 125 -17.45 -0.67 28.62
C VAL A 125 -17.60 -2.09 29.13
N ALA A 126 -18.66 -2.80 28.73
CA ALA A 126 -18.87 -4.17 29.15
C ALA A 126 -17.72 -5.09 28.70
N MET A 127 -17.22 -4.93 27.49
CA MET A 127 -16.06 -5.69 27.01
C MET A 127 -14.80 -5.35 27.80
N LEU A 128 -14.55 -4.07 28.12
CA LEU A 128 -13.43 -3.68 28.98
C LEU A 128 -13.48 -4.36 30.35
N MET A 129 -14.66 -4.45 30.95
CA MET A 129 -14.84 -5.15 32.24
C MET A 129 -14.59 -6.65 32.11
N GLN A 130 -14.84 -7.26 30.95
CA GLN A 130 -14.47 -8.66 30.67
C GLN A 130 -12.97 -8.82 30.49
N CYS A 131 -12.31 -7.89 29.79
CA CYS A 131 -10.86 -7.91 29.59
C CYS A 131 -10.09 -7.71 30.89
N PHE A 132 -10.63 -6.86 31.77
CA PHE A 132 -10.00 -6.45 33.03
C PHE A 132 -10.98 -6.67 34.19
N PRO A 133 -11.09 -7.90 34.71
CA PRO A 133 -12.14 -8.26 35.72
C PRO A 133 -12.12 -7.42 36.99
N ASN A 134 -10.99 -6.76 37.31
CA ASN A 134 -10.81 -5.94 38.50
C ASN A 134 -10.92 -4.43 38.23
N ILE A 135 -11.30 -4.02 37.03
CA ILE A 135 -11.47 -2.61 36.70
C ILE A 135 -12.77 -2.07 37.36
N ASP A 136 -12.69 -0.89 37.95
CA ASP A 136 -13.93 -0.24 38.43
C ASP A 136 -14.71 0.37 37.25
N PRO A 137 -16.05 0.48 37.39
CA PRO A 137 -16.89 0.98 36.30
C PRO A 137 -16.52 2.42 35.83
N GLY A 138 -16.06 3.28 36.73
CA GLY A 138 -15.67 4.65 36.40
C GLY A 138 -14.43 4.68 35.50
N THR A 139 -13.44 3.89 35.86
CA THR A 139 -12.22 3.72 35.05
C THR A 139 -12.53 3.06 33.71
N ALA A 140 -13.40 2.03 33.68
CA ALA A 140 -13.80 1.39 32.42
C ALA A 140 -14.49 2.39 31.46
N ASN A 141 -15.40 3.23 31.99
CA ASN A 141 -16.03 4.31 31.19
C ASN A 141 -15.03 5.30 30.63
N GLN A 142 -14.07 5.76 31.43
CA GLN A 142 -13.03 6.68 30.99
C GLN A 142 -12.13 6.04 29.93
N MET A 143 -11.74 4.80 30.13
CA MET A 143 -10.91 4.03 29.22
C MET A 143 -11.61 3.79 27.87
N ALA A 144 -12.91 3.41 27.88
CA ALA A 144 -13.70 3.26 26.67
C ALA A 144 -13.72 4.53 25.81
N ARG A 145 -13.92 5.71 26.45
CA ARG A 145 -13.87 7.00 25.73
C ARG A 145 -12.49 7.26 25.15
N SER A 146 -11.43 7.13 25.95
CA SER A 146 -10.05 7.40 25.52
C SER A 146 -9.63 6.51 24.34
N LEU A 147 -9.92 5.20 24.42
CA LEU A 147 -9.62 4.27 23.34
C LEU A 147 -10.41 4.57 22.07
N SER A 148 -11.69 4.97 22.19
CA SER A 148 -12.49 5.34 21.03
C SER A 148 -11.93 6.57 20.32
N TYR A 149 -11.55 7.62 21.06
CA TYR A 149 -10.91 8.79 20.45
C TYR A 149 -9.55 8.48 19.85
N ALA A 150 -8.75 7.64 20.52
CA ALA A 150 -7.45 7.22 20.00
C ALA A 150 -7.58 6.44 18.69
N LYS A 151 -8.52 5.48 18.63
CA LYS A 151 -8.77 4.67 17.43
C LYS A 151 -9.34 5.51 16.27
N LEU A 152 -10.25 6.43 16.59
CA LEU A 152 -10.77 7.38 15.59
C LEU A 152 -9.64 8.24 15.00
N ALA A 153 -8.79 8.81 15.85
CA ALA A 153 -7.67 9.63 15.40
C ALA A 153 -6.64 8.82 14.59
N GLN A 154 -6.40 7.57 14.96
CA GLN A 154 -5.54 6.64 14.22
C GLN A 154 -6.10 6.42 12.80
N GLY A 155 -7.35 5.97 12.67
CA GLY A 155 -7.94 5.69 11.36
C GLY A 155 -8.04 6.94 10.47
N GLN A 156 -8.26 8.13 11.05
CA GLN A 156 -8.20 9.38 10.28
C GLN A 156 -6.79 9.67 9.75
N ARG A 157 -5.74 9.39 10.53
CA ARG A 157 -4.35 9.55 10.06
C ARG A 157 -4.02 8.56 8.94
N GLU A 158 -4.39 7.30 9.11
CA GLU A 158 -4.19 6.24 8.12
C GLU A 158 -4.90 6.58 6.79
N SER A 159 -6.15 7.00 6.85
CA SER A 159 -6.92 7.42 5.67
C SER A 159 -6.27 8.63 4.95
N ARG A 160 -5.81 9.64 5.70
CA ARG A 160 -5.13 10.81 5.11
C ARG A 160 -3.82 10.41 4.45
N MET A 161 -3.05 9.52 5.07
CA MET A 161 -1.79 9.02 4.53
C MET A 161 -2.02 8.26 3.22
N GLY A 162 -2.96 7.30 3.21
CA GLY A 162 -3.31 6.55 2.01
C GLY A 162 -3.79 7.44 0.87
N LEU A 163 -4.71 8.38 1.16
CA LEU A 163 -5.20 9.35 0.15
C LEU A 163 -4.09 10.26 -0.37
N SER A 164 -3.13 10.65 0.47
CA SER A 164 -1.96 11.44 0.03
C SER A 164 -1.11 10.66 -0.97
N ILE A 165 -0.80 9.38 -0.66
CA ILE A 165 -0.04 8.51 -1.57
C ILE A 165 -0.76 8.35 -2.92
N ILE A 166 -2.06 8.02 -2.89
CA ILE A 166 -2.86 7.86 -4.12
C ILE A 166 -2.88 9.16 -4.94
N SER A 167 -3.07 10.30 -4.28
CA SER A 167 -3.07 11.61 -4.94
C SER A 167 -1.71 11.95 -5.57
N ASP A 168 -0.62 11.61 -4.89
CA ASP A 168 0.73 11.81 -5.40
C ASP A 168 1.04 10.93 -6.62
N VAL A 169 0.64 9.66 -6.57
CA VAL A 169 0.77 8.74 -7.71
C VAL A 169 -0.05 9.24 -8.89
N ALA A 170 -1.31 9.63 -8.67
CA ALA A 170 -2.18 10.15 -9.72
C ALA A 170 -1.59 11.42 -10.38
N ARG A 171 -1.05 12.36 -9.59
CA ARG A 171 -0.38 13.56 -10.13
C ARG A 171 0.86 13.24 -10.96
N ARG A 172 1.67 12.27 -10.51
CA ARG A 172 2.85 11.81 -11.26
C ARG A 172 2.45 11.19 -12.58
N MET A 173 1.44 10.30 -12.56
CA MET A 173 0.92 9.67 -13.78
C MET A 173 0.35 10.71 -14.76
N ALA A 174 -0.38 11.70 -14.28
CA ALA A 174 -0.95 12.77 -15.12
C ALA A 174 0.12 13.62 -15.83
N ALA A 175 1.34 13.70 -15.27
CA ALA A 175 2.47 14.42 -15.86
C ALA A 175 3.25 13.58 -16.89
N MET A 176 2.96 12.30 -17.06
CA MET A 176 3.68 11.39 -17.96
C MET A 176 3.11 11.45 -19.38
N PRO A 177 3.95 11.46 -20.44
CA PRO A 177 3.48 11.42 -21.81
C PRO A 177 2.76 10.07 -22.08
N GLY A 178 1.57 10.10 -22.69
CA GLY A 178 0.82 8.90 -23.06
C GLY A 178 0.04 8.22 -21.93
N SER A 179 -0.14 8.88 -20.79
CA SER A 179 -0.84 8.31 -19.63
C SER A 179 -2.31 7.99 -19.96
N VAL A 180 -2.62 6.69 -20.00
CA VAL A 180 -3.98 6.17 -19.84
C VAL A 180 -4.18 5.97 -18.34
N GLY A 181 -5.26 6.49 -17.79
CA GLY A 181 -5.50 6.67 -16.36
C GLY A 181 -5.20 5.49 -15.42
N PRO A 182 -5.17 5.71 -14.11
CA PRO A 182 -4.72 4.74 -13.13
C PRO A 182 -5.59 3.49 -13.11
N VAL A 183 -4.98 2.32 -13.25
CA VAL A 183 -5.62 1.05 -12.90
C VAL A 183 -5.50 0.89 -11.39
N VAL A 184 -6.53 1.31 -10.67
CA VAL A 184 -6.67 0.97 -9.26
C VAL A 184 -7.24 -0.45 -9.22
N SER A 185 -6.41 -1.44 -8.97
CA SER A 185 -6.87 -2.79 -8.73
C SER A 185 -7.41 -2.89 -7.29
N ASN A 186 -8.64 -2.39 -7.09
CA ASN A 186 -9.46 -2.85 -5.98
C ASN A 186 -10.02 -4.22 -6.38
N LEU A 187 -9.29 -5.28 -6.08
CA LEU A 187 -9.82 -6.63 -6.02
C LEU A 187 -10.49 -6.80 -4.66
N ALA A 188 -11.70 -6.27 -4.54
CA ALA A 188 -12.64 -6.73 -3.55
C ALA A 188 -13.80 -7.42 -4.31
N PRO A 189 -14.23 -8.63 -3.87
CA PRO A 189 -15.37 -9.33 -4.44
C PRO A 189 -16.67 -8.60 -4.16
#